data_9f94157b53fe317b7759be0870c658a6
#
_entry.id   9f94157b53fe317b7759be0870c658a6
#
_cell.length_a   1.000
_cell.length_b   1.000
_cell.length_c   1.000
_cell.angle_alpha   90.00
_cell.angle_beta   90.00
_cell.angle_gamma   90.00
#
_symmetry.space_group_name_H-M   'P 1'
#
loop_
_entity.id
_entity.type
_entity.pdbx_description
1 polymer ?
#
loop_
_entity_poly.entity_id
_entity_poly.type
_entity_poly.pdbx_seq_one_letter_code
_entity_poly.pdbx_strand_id
1 'polypeptide(L)'
;MSVRIINGKVYKNGVFSEEELVLKEGKIVSAQDGDAEEVYDAKGNYVVPGFIDVHTHGGAGVDVNAADQQGFEKIGHFFATQGTTSWLSSILTDTKEQTLKTIKEAVKHQEAQKNGHENCADLLGIHLEGPFLSPEYKGAMPEHLLISPDLDLLKEYQEAAGGNIRYITVSPEVKGVPESIKGMIDLGMKVAIGHSGADYETAWKCINEGAVSATHTFNAMKLLHQHFPAIMGAVLESDIYCEAICD
;
A
#
# COMPACT_ATOMS: atom_id res chain seq x y z
N MET A 1 -13.78 10.17 -24.02
CA MET A 1 -13.91 11.33 -23.13
C MET A 1 -12.56 12.03 -23.03
N SER A 2 -12.52 13.34 -23.27
CA SER A 2 -11.32 14.16 -23.13
C SER A 2 -11.64 15.39 -22.29
N VAL A 3 -10.72 15.73 -21.36
CA VAL A 3 -10.88 16.84 -20.41
C VAL A 3 -9.64 17.73 -20.49
N ARG A 4 -9.86 19.04 -20.60
CA ARG A 4 -8.80 20.05 -20.48
C ARG A 4 -8.90 20.73 -19.14
N ILE A 5 -7.83 20.73 -18.37
CA ILE A 5 -7.70 21.46 -17.09
C ILE A 5 -6.95 22.73 -17.39
N ILE A 6 -7.56 23.89 -17.03
CA ILE A 6 -7.01 25.22 -17.23
C ILE A 6 -6.86 25.96 -15.92
N ASN A 7 -6.05 27.02 -15.88
CA ASN A 7 -5.85 27.89 -14.71
C ASN A 7 -5.41 27.11 -13.46
N GLY A 8 -4.64 26.03 -13.62
CA GLY A 8 -4.11 25.22 -12.53
C GLY A 8 -2.61 25.38 -12.34
N LYS A 9 -2.15 25.16 -11.10
CA LYS A 9 -0.73 24.97 -10.78
C LYS A 9 -0.44 23.47 -10.85
N VAL A 10 0.02 23.02 -12.03
CA VAL A 10 0.24 21.60 -12.31
C VAL A 10 1.57 21.16 -11.75
N TYR A 11 1.58 20.03 -11.00
CA TYR A 11 2.80 19.38 -10.51
C TYR A 11 3.44 18.52 -11.60
N LYS A 12 4.69 18.82 -11.93
CA LYS A 12 5.44 18.08 -12.93
C LYS A 12 6.94 18.15 -12.63
N ASN A 13 7.63 17.04 -12.65
CA ASN A 13 9.07 16.95 -12.44
C ASN A 13 9.56 17.66 -11.16
N GLY A 14 8.83 17.54 -10.05
CA GLY A 14 9.23 18.11 -8.76
C GLY A 14 8.86 19.59 -8.54
N VAL A 15 8.21 20.24 -9.51
CA VAL A 15 7.84 21.65 -9.43
C VAL A 15 6.39 21.89 -9.81
N PHE A 16 5.81 23.00 -9.35
CA PHE A 16 4.50 23.48 -9.80
C PHE A 16 4.67 24.57 -10.83
N SER A 17 3.96 24.45 -11.95
CA SER A 17 3.92 25.47 -13.00
C SER A 17 2.48 25.77 -13.42
N GLU A 18 2.23 27.02 -13.86
CA GLU A 18 0.98 27.38 -14.48
C GLU A 18 0.97 26.86 -15.93
N GLU A 19 0.28 25.76 -16.16
CA GLU A 19 0.14 25.14 -17.47
C GLU A 19 -1.22 24.46 -17.60
N GLU A 20 -1.61 24.21 -18.84
CA GLU A 20 -2.80 23.43 -19.15
C GLU A 20 -2.47 21.94 -19.20
N LEU A 21 -3.39 21.12 -18.73
CA LEU A 21 -3.28 19.66 -18.80
C LEU A 21 -4.43 19.10 -19.62
N VAL A 22 -4.15 18.22 -20.56
CA VAL A 22 -5.17 17.52 -21.34
C VAL A 22 -5.15 16.04 -21.01
N LEU A 23 -6.31 15.53 -20.63
CA LEU A 23 -6.55 14.11 -20.38
C LEU A 23 -7.38 13.56 -21.53
N LYS A 24 -6.92 12.50 -22.18
CA LYS A 24 -7.62 11.83 -23.27
C LYS A 24 -7.42 10.32 -23.17
N GLU A 25 -8.51 9.59 -23.17
CA GLU A 25 -8.49 8.11 -23.10
C GLU A 25 -7.64 7.59 -21.92
N GLY A 26 -7.77 8.20 -20.74
CA GLY A 26 -7.05 7.81 -19.53
C GLY A 26 -5.55 8.18 -19.52
N LYS A 27 -5.09 9.01 -20.46
CA LYS A 27 -3.69 9.45 -20.57
C LYS A 27 -3.56 10.96 -20.53
N ILE A 28 -2.44 11.43 -19.98
CA ILE A 28 -2.02 12.82 -20.14
C ILE A 28 -1.41 12.97 -21.53
N VAL A 29 -1.94 13.90 -22.33
CA VAL A 29 -1.44 14.20 -23.67
C VAL A 29 -0.98 15.65 -23.76
N SER A 30 -0.28 16.02 -24.86
CA SER A 30 0.13 17.39 -25.09
C SER A 30 -1.08 18.32 -25.19
N ALA A 31 -1.00 19.50 -24.58
CA ALA A 31 -2.05 20.53 -24.69
C ALA A 31 -2.31 20.98 -26.15
N GLN A 32 -1.35 20.75 -27.05
CA GLN A 32 -1.44 21.08 -28.47
C GLN A 32 -2.21 20.01 -29.29
N ASP A 33 -2.35 18.78 -28.75
CA ASP A 33 -2.85 17.62 -29.50
C ASP A 33 -4.34 17.33 -29.27
N GLY A 34 -5.08 18.19 -28.57
CA GLY A 34 -6.41 17.81 -28.18
C GLY A 34 -7.47 18.91 -28.17
N ASP A 35 -8.47 18.75 -29.04
CA ASP A 35 -9.81 19.27 -28.74
C ASP A 35 -10.34 18.49 -27.53
N ALA A 36 -10.72 19.20 -26.47
CA ALA A 36 -11.31 18.61 -25.28
C ALA A 36 -12.83 18.73 -25.34
N GLU A 37 -13.53 17.64 -25.00
CA GLU A 37 -14.99 17.61 -24.90
C GLU A 37 -15.48 18.42 -23.70
N GLU A 38 -14.66 18.46 -22.65
CA GLU A 38 -14.94 19.19 -21.41
C GLU A 38 -13.76 20.06 -21.00
N VAL A 39 -14.06 21.19 -20.36
CA VAL A 39 -13.05 22.08 -19.78
C VAL A 39 -13.32 22.23 -18.28
N TYR A 40 -12.29 21.93 -17.48
CA TYR A 40 -12.30 22.12 -16.03
C TYR A 40 -11.39 23.30 -15.66
N ASP A 41 -11.97 24.33 -15.06
CA ASP A 41 -11.22 25.46 -14.52
C ASP A 41 -10.75 25.19 -13.10
N ALA A 42 -9.47 25.01 -12.91
CA ALA A 42 -8.87 24.76 -11.60
C ALA A 42 -8.79 26.01 -10.70
N LYS A 43 -9.10 27.21 -11.22
CA LYS A 43 -9.23 28.46 -10.43
C LYS A 43 -8.00 28.77 -9.58
N GLY A 44 -6.81 28.51 -10.09
CA GLY A 44 -5.54 28.73 -9.37
C GLY A 44 -5.18 27.63 -8.35
N ASN A 45 -5.99 26.57 -8.23
CA ASN A 45 -5.70 25.45 -7.33
C ASN A 45 -4.53 24.60 -7.86
N TYR A 46 -3.95 23.83 -6.96
CA TYR A 46 -2.95 22.82 -7.31
C TYR A 46 -3.59 21.63 -8.02
N VAL A 47 -2.94 21.18 -9.10
CA VAL A 47 -3.32 20.01 -9.87
C VAL A 47 -2.20 18.99 -9.71
N VAL A 48 -2.51 17.88 -9.08
CA VAL A 48 -1.58 16.79 -8.76
C VAL A 48 -2.15 15.46 -9.25
N PRO A 49 -1.33 14.43 -9.46
CA PRO A 49 -1.84 13.06 -9.62
C PRO A 49 -2.69 12.66 -8.41
N GLY A 50 -3.69 11.83 -8.61
CA GLY A 50 -4.43 11.23 -7.51
C GLY A 50 -3.51 10.43 -6.58
N PHE A 51 -3.80 10.45 -5.28
CA PHE A 51 -3.00 9.72 -4.32
C PHE A 51 -3.19 8.21 -4.46
N ILE A 52 -2.14 7.46 -4.12
CA ILE A 52 -2.15 5.99 -4.03
C ILE A 52 -1.91 5.64 -2.57
N ASP A 53 -2.91 5.02 -1.92
CA ASP A 53 -2.79 4.56 -0.53
C ASP A 53 -2.39 3.09 -0.52
N VAL A 54 -1.18 2.79 -0.03
CA VAL A 54 -0.65 1.43 0.01
C VAL A 54 -0.88 0.71 1.33
N HIS A 55 -1.38 1.44 2.36
CA HIS A 55 -1.56 0.90 3.70
C HIS A 55 -2.80 1.48 4.37
N THR A 56 -3.91 0.77 4.31
CA THR A 56 -5.16 1.15 4.96
C THR A 56 -5.96 -0.06 5.42
N HIS A 57 -6.51 0.01 6.62
CA HIS A 57 -7.37 -1.03 7.20
C HIS A 57 -8.87 -0.79 6.99
N GLY A 58 -9.20 0.20 6.18
CA GLY A 58 -10.58 0.52 5.83
C GLY A 58 -10.89 2.00 5.87
N GLY A 59 -12.19 2.31 5.79
CA GLY A 59 -12.68 3.67 5.75
C GLY A 59 -14.20 3.71 5.80
N ALA A 60 -14.77 4.89 6.03
CA ALA A 60 -16.23 5.09 6.08
C ALA A 60 -16.97 4.14 7.05
N GLY A 61 -16.32 3.70 8.13
CA GLY A 61 -16.89 2.76 9.09
C GLY A 61 -16.88 1.29 8.64
N VAL A 62 -16.08 0.95 7.63
CA VAL A 62 -15.86 -0.43 7.17
C VAL A 62 -14.43 -0.84 7.49
N ASP A 63 -14.27 -2.00 8.11
CA ASP A 63 -12.99 -2.66 8.38
C ASP A 63 -12.69 -3.66 7.24
N VAL A 64 -11.47 -3.60 6.67
CA VAL A 64 -11.02 -4.48 5.59
C VAL A 64 -11.14 -5.95 5.97
N ASN A 65 -10.74 -6.34 7.19
CA ASN A 65 -10.81 -7.75 7.61
C ASN A 65 -12.24 -8.30 7.65
N ALA A 66 -13.25 -7.43 7.80
CA ALA A 66 -14.67 -7.80 7.84
C ALA A 66 -15.44 -7.45 6.56
N ALA A 67 -14.80 -6.76 5.60
CA ALA A 67 -15.46 -6.26 4.40
C ALA A 67 -15.91 -7.38 3.45
N ASP A 68 -17.11 -7.22 2.94
CA ASP A 68 -17.59 -7.90 1.73
C ASP A 68 -17.38 -7.01 0.49
N GLN A 69 -17.83 -7.45 -0.67
CA GLN A 69 -17.71 -6.67 -1.91
C GLN A 69 -18.31 -5.25 -1.79
N GLN A 70 -19.45 -5.09 -1.11
CA GLN A 70 -20.09 -3.79 -0.92
C GLN A 70 -19.30 -2.91 0.05
N GLY A 71 -18.68 -3.52 1.06
CA GLY A 71 -17.75 -2.85 1.96
C GLY A 71 -16.54 -2.28 1.23
N PHE A 72 -15.92 -3.06 0.36
CA PHE A 72 -14.81 -2.59 -0.49
C PHE A 72 -15.23 -1.43 -1.41
N GLU A 73 -16.41 -1.51 -2.03
CA GLU A 73 -16.95 -0.44 -2.85
C GLU A 73 -17.17 0.84 -2.03
N LYS A 74 -17.73 0.73 -0.83
CA LYS A 74 -17.92 1.87 0.08
C LYS A 74 -16.60 2.53 0.49
N ILE A 75 -15.55 1.73 0.76
CA ILE A 75 -14.20 2.25 1.03
C ILE A 75 -13.67 3.01 -0.19
N GLY A 76 -13.76 2.42 -1.38
CA GLY A 76 -13.28 3.04 -2.63
C GLY A 76 -13.98 4.37 -2.94
N HIS A 77 -15.29 4.45 -2.74
CA HIS A 77 -16.03 5.72 -2.88
C HIS A 77 -15.56 6.77 -1.86
N PHE A 78 -15.36 6.37 -0.62
CA PHE A 78 -14.83 7.27 0.40
C PHE A 78 -13.45 7.80 0.00
N PHE A 79 -12.54 6.95 -0.43
CA PHE A 79 -11.20 7.36 -0.85
C PHE A 79 -11.22 8.32 -2.04
N ALA A 80 -12.07 8.09 -3.03
CA ALA A 80 -12.23 9.00 -4.15
C ALA A 80 -12.61 10.42 -3.69
N THR A 81 -13.44 10.56 -2.64
CA THR A 81 -13.78 11.86 -2.05
C THR A 81 -12.62 12.56 -1.35
N GLN A 82 -11.56 11.81 -1.00
CA GLN A 82 -10.35 12.33 -0.35
C GLN A 82 -9.19 12.56 -1.34
N GLY A 83 -9.42 12.36 -2.64
CA GLY A 83 -8.39 12.51 -3.67
C GLY A 83 -7.47 11.29 -3.83
N THR A 84 -7.74 10.19 -3.13
CA THR A 84 -7.09 8.89 -3.36
C THR A 84 -7.78 8.21 -4.54
N THR A 85 -7.02 7.91 -5.59
CA THR A 85 -7.53 7.29 -6.81
C THR A 85 -7.27 5.81 -6.89
N SER A 86 -6.34 5.32 -6.08
CA SER A 86 -5.96 3.90 -6.05
C SER A 86 -5.49 3.50 -4.64
N TRP A 87 -5.67 2.22 -4.28
CA TRP A 87 -5.32 1.75 -2.95
C TRP A 87 -5.03 0.25 -2.89
N LEU A 88 -4.36 -0.18 -1.80
CA LEU A 88 -4.22 -1.58 -1.41
C LEU A 88 -5.06 -1.84 -0.17
N SER A 89 -5.80 -2.95 -0.14
CA SER A 89 -6.49 -3.38 1.07
C SER A 89 -5.51 -4.04 2.03
N SER A 90 -5.24 -3.41 3.18
CA SER A 90 -4.36 -3.97 4.20
C SER A 90 -5.15 -4.92 5.11
N ILE A 91 -4.87 -6.20 4.98
CA ILE A 91 -5.43 -7.25 5.84
C ILE A 91 -4.52 -7.38 7.05
N LEU A 92 -5.06 -7.09 8.23
CA LEU A 92 -4.41 -7.37 9.51
C LEU A 92 -4.25 -8.88 9.72
N THR A 93 -3.23 -9.26 10.47
CA THR A 93 -3.04 -10.64 10.92
C THR A 93 -4.32 -11.19 11.56
N ASP A 94 -4.84 -12.26 10.98
CA ASP A 94 -6.07 -12.94 11.40
C ASP A 94 -5.91 -14.47 11.24
N THR A 95 -6.95 -15.22 11.56
CA THR A 95 -6.97 -16.64 11.26
C THR A 95 -6.84 -16.88 9.75
N LYS A 96 -6.25 -18.01 9.37
CA LYS A 96 -6.13 -18.40 7.95
C LYS A 96 -7.49 -18.35 7.23
N GLU A 97 -8.54 -18.83 7.90
CA GLU A 97 -9.90 -18.87 7.35
C GLU A 97 -10.43 -17.45 7.06
N GLN A 98 -10.29 -16.53 8.03
CA GLN A 98 -10.74 -15.15 7.86
C GLN A 98 -9.90 -14.42 6.79
N THR A 99 -8.59 -14.59 6.79
CA THR A 99 -7.68 -14.01 5.76
C THR A 99 -8.09 -14.46 4.36
N LEU A 100 -8.31 -15.76 4.14
CA LEU A 100 -8.77 -16.31 2.85
C LEU A 100 -10.14 -15.79 2.44
N LYS A 101 -11.05 -15.58 3.40
CA LYS A 101 -12.37 -14.99 3.13
C LYS A 101 -12.23 -13.56 2.65
N THR A 102 -11.46 -12.73 3.35
CA THR A 102 -11.23 -11.33 2.99
C THR A 102 -10.52 -11.21 1.63
N ILE A 103 -9.51 -12.04 1.36
CA ILE A 103 -8.85 -12.11 0.05
C ILE A 103 -9.88 -12.36 -1.07
N LYS A 104 -10.78 -13.34 -0.89
CA LYS A 104 -11.80 -13.66 -1.89
C LYS A 104 -12.78 -12.50 -2.13
N GLU A 105 -13.17 -11.78 -1.09
CA GLU A 105 -14.04 -10.61 -1.24
C GLU A 105 -13.32 -9.46 -1.96
N ALA A 106 -12.04 -9.22 -1.64
CA ALA A 106 -11.22 -8.24 -2.37
C ALA A 106 -11.11 -8.59 -3.86
N VAL A 107 -10.86 -9.86 -4.20
CA VAL A 107 -10.81 -10.32 -5.61
C VAL A 107 -12.15 -10.14 -6.30
N LYS A 108 -13.28 -10.44 -5.67
CA LYS A 108 -14.62 -10.19 -6.24
C LYS A 108 -14.82 -8.71 -6.55
N HIS A 109 -14.40 -7.82 -5.66
CA HIS A 109 -14.46 -6.37 -5.90
C HIS A 109 -13.57 -5.96 -7.07
N GLN A 110 -12.32 -6.46 -7.14
CA GLN A 110 -11.42 -6.20 -8.26
C GLN A 110 -11.97 -6.68 -9.62
N GLU A 111 -12.68 -7.80 -9.65
CA GLU A 111 -13.35 -8.26 -10.88
C GLU A 111 -14.56 -7.38 -11.24
N ALA A 112 -15.32 -6.94 -10.24
CA ALA A 112 -16.47 -6.06 -10.45
C ALA A 112 -16.03 -4.69 -11.02
N GLN A 113 -14.94 -4.12 -10.50
CA GLN A 113 -14.44 -2.81 -10.97
C GLN A 113 -14.00 -2.83 -12.44
N LYS A 114 -13.65 -3.97 -13.04
CA LYS A 114 -13.34 -4.09 -14.49
C LYS A 114 -14.53 -3.75 -15.39
N ASN A 115 -15.74 -3.87 -14.88
CA ASN A 115 -16.96 -3.52 -15.61
C ASN A 115 -17.31 -2.02 -15.47
N GLY A 116 -16.45 -1.24 -14.87
CA GLY A 116 -16.62 0.17 -14.59
C GLY A 116 -17.20 0.42 -13.20
N HIS A 117 -16.65 1.39 -12.52
CA HIS A 117 -17.17 1.92 -11.25
C HIS A 117 -16.92 3.43 -11.26
N GLU A 118 -17.99 4.20 -11.17
CA GLU A 118 -17.90 5.65 -11.15
C GLU A 118 -17.59 6.18 -9.75
N ASN A 119 -16.77 7.23 -9.68
CA ASN A 119 -16.44 7.92 -8.42
C ASN A 119 -15.89 7.01 -7.30
N CYS A 120 -15.14 5.99 -7.67
CA CYS A 120 -14.56 5.02 -6.77
C CYS A 120 -13.04 4.89 -7.03
N ALA A 121 -12.26 4.81 -5.98
CA ALA A 121 -10.82 4.55 -6.10
C ALA A 121 -10.56 3.08 -6.46
N ASP A 122 -9.59 2.84 -7.34
CA ASP A 122 -9.24 1.49 -7.80
C ASP A 122 -8.55 0.67 -6.70
N LEU A 123 -9.09 -0.48 -6.36
CA LEU A 123 -8.39 -1.48 -5.56
C LEU A 123 -7.34 -2.19 -6.43
N LEU A 124 -6.07 -1.83 -6.25
CA LEU A 124 -4.96 -2.36 -7.05
C LEU A 124 -4.47 -3.73 -6.61
N GLY A 125 -4.73 -4.09 -5.36
CA GLY A 125 -4.27 -5.35 -4.78
C GLY A 125 -4.45 -5.39 -3.27
N ILE A 126 -3.77 -6.38 -2.69
CA ILE A 126 -3.83 -6.67 -1.26
C ILE A 126 -2.46 -6.43 -0.64
N HIS A 127 -2.45 -5.84 0.53
CA HIS A 127 -1.35 -5.79 1.46
C HIS A 127 -1.62 -6.75 2.63
N LEU A 128 -0.66 -7.60 2.98
CA LEU A 128 -0.71 -8.40 4.20
C LEU A 128 0.14 -7.72 5.29
N GLU A 129 -0.47 -7.27 6.35
CA GLU A 129 0.26 -6.81 7.53
C GLU A 129 0.46 -7.96 8.51
N GLY A 130 1.61 -8.62 8.37
CA GLY A 130 1.92 -9.90 8.99
C GLY A 130 1.53 -11.11 8.13
N PRO A 131 1.44 -12.32 8.71
CA PRO A 131 1.52 -12.65 10.14
C PRO A 131 2.94 -12.85 10.71
N PHE A 132 4.00 -12.55 9.98
CA PHE A 132 5.39 -12.78 10.38
C PHE A 132 5.95 -11.57 11.14
N LEU A 133 5.28 -11.21 12.24
CA LEU A 133 5.58 -10.03 13.04
C LEU A 133 6.12 -10.39 14.42
N SER A 134 6.89 -9.46 14.99
CA SER A 134 7.43 -9.57 16.33
C SER A 134 6.33 -9.44 17.40
N PRO A 135 6.20 -10.41 18.33
CA PRO A 135 5.24 -10.30 19.43
C PRO A 135 5.45 -9.06 20.32
N GLU A 136 6.69 -8.61 20.48
CA GLU A 136 7.02 -7.43 21.27
C GLU A 136 6.53 -6.12 20.60
N TYR A 137 6.55 -6.08 19.26
CA TYR A 137 6.18 -4.91 18.46
C TYR A 137 4.88 -5.12 17.67
N LYS A 138 4.08 -6.08 18.06
CA LYS A 138 2.86 -6.51 17.38
C LYS A 138 1.77 -5.43 17.22
N GLY A 139 1.83 -4.34 17.98
CA GLY A 139 0.76 -3.35 17.98
C GLY A 139 -0.59 -3.96 18.34
N ALA A 140 -1.59 -3.78 17.48
CA ALA A 140 -2.94 -4.31 17.67
C ALA A 140 -3.09 -5.80 17.31
N MET A 141 -2.07 -6.44 16.71
CA MET A 141 -2.18 -7.82 16.24
C MET A 141 -2.37 -8.82 17.38
N PRO A 142 -3.26 -9.83 17.23
CA PRO A 142 -3.39 -10.90 18.22
C PRO A 142 -2.13 -11.76 18.25
N GLU A 143 -1.43 -11.80 19.38
CA GLU A 143 -0.14 -12.48 19.52
C GLU A 143 -0.18 -13.96 19.12
N HIS A 144 -1.27 -14.65 19.47
CA HIS A 144 -1.44 -16.08 19.17
C HIS A 144 -1.62 -16.41 17.68
N LEU A 145 -1.78 -15.40 16.83
CA LEU A 145 -1.88 -15.53 15.37
C LEU A 145 -0.55 -15.19 14.66
N LEU A 146 0.44 -14.70 15.40
CA LEU A 146 1.77 -14.43 14.85
C LEU A 146 2.54 -15.74 14.71
N ILE A 147 3.14 -15.94 13.55
CA ILE A 147 3.87 -17.16 13.21
C ILE A 147 5.23 -16.84 12.57
N SER A 148 6.11 -17.83 12.54
CA SER A 148 7.32 -17.78 11.72
C SER A 148 6.97 -17.80 10.22
N PRO A 149 7.87 -17.33 9.34
CA PRO A 149 7.63 -17.35 7.90
C PRO A 149 7.22 -18.73 7.37
N ASP A 150 6.15 -18.72 6.59
CA ASP A 150 5.57 -19.90 5.93
C ASP A 150 5.26 -19.52 4.46
N LEU A 151 6.16 -19.91 3.56
CA LEU A 151 6.01 -19.63 2.13
C LEU A 151 4.91 -20.47 1.47
N ASP A 152 4.58 -21.63 2.01
CA ASP A 152 3.48 -22.46 1.49
C ASP A 152 2.13 -21.80 1.82
N LEU A 153 1.98 -21.24 3.02
CA LEU A 153 0.82 -20.42 3.38
C LEU A 153 0.70 -19.18 2.48
N LEU A 154 1.79 -18.45 2.24
CA LEU A 154 1.77 -17.29 1.34
C LEU A 154 1.41 -17.66 -0.09
N LYS A 155 1.89 -18.82 -0.57
CA LYS A 155 1.53 -19.34 -1.88
C LYS A 155 0.02 -19.62 -1.98
N GLU A 156 -0.57 -20.27 -0.95
CA GLU A 156 -2.01 -20.49 -0.89
C GLU A 156 -2.80 -19.17 -0.90
N TYR A 157 -2.35 -18.17 -0.15
CA TYR A 157 -2.98 -16.85 -0.16
C TYR A 157 -2.84 -16.17 -1.54
N GLN A 158 -1.67 -16.24 -2.15
CA GLN A 158 -1.42 -15.66 -3.47
C GLN A 158 -2.24 -16.33 -4.57
N GLU A 159 -2.40 -17.66 -4.50
CA GLU A 159 -3.29 -18.40 -5.40
C GLU A 159 -4.76 -17.98 -5.24
N ALA A 160 -5.23 -17.86 -3.98
CA ALA A 160 -6.58 -17.36 -3.69
C ALA A 160 -6.81 -15.92 -4.15
N ALA A 161 -5.75 -15.10 -4.13
CA ALA A 161 -5.77 -13.71 -4.60
C ALA A 161 -5.62 -13.58 -6.14
N GLY A 162 -5.44 -14.68 -6.87
CA GLY A 162 -5.14 -14.63 -8.31
C GLY A 162 -3.87 -13.83 -8.65
N GLY A 163 -2.85 -13.87 -7.77
CA GLY A 163 -1.61 -13.13 -7.95
C GLY A 163 -1.67 -11.65 -7.51
N ASN A 164 -2.71 -11.24 -6.78
CA ASN A 164 -2.93 -9.82 -6.44
C ASN A 164 -2.52 -9.42 -5.01
N ILE A 165 -1.83 -10.29 -4.24
CA ILE A 165 -1.12 -9.81 -3.06
C ILE A 165 0.15 -9.11 -3.55
N ARG A 166 0.18 -7.80 -3.37
CA ARG A 166 1.23 -6.91 -3.91
C ARG A 166 2.26 -6.52 -2.88
N TYR A 167 1.89 -6.57 -1.60
CA TYR A 167 2.69 -6.01 -0.53
C TYR A 167 2.57 -6.86 0.73
N ILE A 168 3.65 -6.99 1.50
CA ILE A 168 3.66 -7.68 2.79
C ILE A 168 4.59 -6.97 3.77
N THR A 169 4.12 -6.78 5.00
CA THR A 169 4.91 -6.27 6.12
C THR A 169 5.39 -7.42 7.00
N VAL A 170 6.68 -7.42 7.30
CA VAL A 170 7.34 -8.45 8.14
C VAL A 170 8.31 -7.83 9.15
N SER A 171 8.58 -8.52 10.25
CA SER A 171 9.55 -8.09 11.26
C SER A 171 10.89 -8.79 11.06
N PRO A 172 11.97 -8.05 10.77
CA PRO A 172 13.31 -8.61 10.48
C PRO A 172 13.83 -9.61 11.51
N GLU A 173 13.59 -9.38 12.80
CA GLU A 173 14.06 -10.22 13.89
C GLU A 173 13.30 -11.53 14.06
N VAL A 174 12.17 -11.70 13.42
CA VAL A 174 11.44 -12.97 13.44
C VAL A 174 12.27 -14.02 12.70
N LYS A 175 12.57 -15.11 13.41
CA LYS A 175 13.45 -16.18 12.90
C LYS A 175 12.97 -16.68 11.53
N GLY A 176 13.84 -16.61 10.53
CA GLY A 176 13.58 -17.05 9.17
C GLY A 176 13.06 -15.96 8.23
N VAL A 177 12.74 -14.75 8.74
CA VAL A 177 12.28 -13.64 7.88
C VAL A 177 13.34 -13.21 6.88
N PRO A 178 14.60 -12.91 7.26
CA PRO A 178 15.60 -12.50 6.28
C PRO A 178 15.78 -13.52 5.15
N GLU A 179 15.79 -14.80 5.48
CA GLU A 179 15.97 -15.91 4.53
C GLU A 179 14.74 -16.13 3.61
N SER A 180 13.56 -15.64 4.04
CA SER A 180 12.29 -15.82 3.30
C SER A 180 11.94 -14.66 2.37
N ILE A 181 12.63 -13.52 2.47
CA ILE A 181 12.32 -12.30 1.67
C ILE A 181 12.33 -12.59 0.17
N LYS A 182 13.36 -13.28 -0.30
CA LYS A 182 13.44 -13.65 -1.71
C LYS A 182 12.27 -14.53 -2.17
N GLY A 183 11.85 -15.47 -1.34
CA GLY A 183 10.66 -16.30 -1.63
C GLY A 183 9.37 -15.47 -1.70
N MET A 184 9.21 -14.46 -0.84
CA MET A 184 8.07 -13.52 -0.91
C MET A 184 8.10 -12.70 -2.20
N ILE A 185 9.29 -12.23 -2.62
CA ILE A 185 9.49 -11.51 -3.88
C ILE A 185 9.20 -12.40 -5.09
N ASP A 186 9.65 -13.65 -5.07
CA ASP A 186 9.39 -14.64 -6.14
C ASP A 186 7.88 -14.95 -6.26
N LEU A 187 7.11 -14.83 -5.17
CA LEU A 187 5.65 -14.88 -5.18
C LEU A 187 4.98 -13.59 -5.69
N GLY A 188 5.74 -12.56 -6.07
CA GLY A 188 5.24 -11.32 -6.66
C GLY A 188 4.95 -10.19 -5.66
N MET A 189 5.35 -10.35 -4.40
CA MET A 189 5.12 -9.35 -3.35
C MET A 189 6.28 -8.36 -3.25
N LYS A 190 5.99 -7.09 -2.94
CA LYS A 190 6.97 -6.15 -2.40
C LYS A 190 7.02 -6.33 -0.90
N VAL A 191 8.22 -6.36 -0.32
CA VAL A 191 8.39 -6.60 1.10
C VAL A 191 8.71 -5.30 1.82
N ALA A 192 7.95 -4.99 2.86
CA ALA A 192 8.22 -3.93 3.81
C ALA A 192 8.68 -4.51 5.16
N ILE A 193 9.54 -3.78 5.84
CA ILE A 193 9.95 -4.11 7.21
C ILE A 193 9.21 -3.19 8.19
N GLY A 194 8.70 -3.76 9.27
CA GLY A 194 7.94 -3.01 10.28
C GLY A 194 7.60 -3.87 11.50
N HIS A 195 6.87 -3.31 12.45
CA HIS A 195 6.51 -4.00 13.68
C HIS A 195 7.70 -4.69 14.35
N SER A 196 8.81 -3.96 14.53
CA SER A 196 10.11 -4.59 14.70
C SER A 196 10.96 -3.94 15.77
N GLY A 197 11.57 -4.80 16.59
CA GLY A 197 12.65 -4.47 17.51
C GLY A 197 14.05 -4.82 17.00
N ALA A 198 14.18 -5.09 15.71
CA ALA A 198 15.43 -5.54 15.11
C ALA A 198 16.60 -4.61 15.39
N ASP A 199 17.79 -5.18 15.51
CA ASP A 199 19.03 -4.42 15.45
C ASP A 199 19.31 -3.93 14.02
N TYR A 200 20.28 -3.08 13.91
CA TYR A 200 20.68 -2.44 12.66
C TYR A 200 21.12 -3.48 11.59
N GLU A 201 21.92 -4.45 11.98
CA GLU A 201 22.46 -5.47 11.09
C GLU A 201 21.37 -6.40 10.56
N THR A 202 20.41 -6.78 11.40
CA THR A 202 19.28 -7.63 11.02
C THR A 202 18.34 -6.90 10.06
N ALA A 203 18.10 -5.60 10.31
CA ALA A 203 17.31 -4.80 9.37
C ALA A 203 18.01 -4.66 8.01
N TRP A 204 19.33 -4.40 7.99
CA TRP A 204 20.11 -4.35 6.75
C TRP A 204 20.12 -5.67 6.00
N LYS A 205 20.12 -6.81 6.70
CA LYS A 205 19.96 -8.10 6.01
C LYS A 205 18.69 -8.14 5.17
N CYS A 206 17.56 -7.74 5.74
CA CYS A 206 16.28 -7.71 5.01
C CYS A 206 16.30 -6.72 3.83
N ILE A 207 16.91 -5.54 4.01
CA ILE A 207 17.06 -4.54 2.93
C ILE A 207 17.92 -5.11 1.80
N ASN A 208 19.03 -5.75 2.12
CA ASN A 208 19.94 -6.36 1.13
C ASN A 208 19.31 -7.57 0.40
N GLU A 209 18.39 -8.29 1.04
CA GLU A 209 17.62 -9.37 0.42
C GLU A 209 16.45 -8.85 -0.44
N GLY A 210 16.18 -7.54 -0.44
CA GLY A 210 15.25 -6.88 -1.34
C GLY A 210 14.00 -6.30 -0.69
N ALA A 211 13.99 -6.09 0.62
CA ALA A 211 12.95 -5.25 1.24
C ALA A 211 13.05 -3.83 0.70
N VAL A 212 11.93 -3.24 0.32
CA VAL A 212 11.87 -1.97 -0.42
C VAL A 212 11.20 -0.83 0.34
N SER A 213 10.64 -1.10 1.51
CA SER A 213 9.91 -0.10 2.29
C SER A 213 9.97 -0.39 3.79
N ALA A 214 9.71 0.64 4.59
CA ALA A 214 9.48 0.57 6.03
C ALA A 214 8.04 0.98 6.33
N THR A 215 7.29 0.07 6.95
CA THR A 215 5.87 0.25 7.28
C THR A 215 5.71 1.25 8.41
N HIS A 216 4.82 2.24 8.25
CA HIS A 216 4.51 3.31 9.22
C HIS A 216 5.70 3.67 10.13
N THR A 217 6.75 4.13 9.48
CA THR A 217 8.07 4.42 10.06
C THR A 217 7.96 5.16 11.40
N PHE A 218 8.72 4.75 12.40
CA PHE A 218 8.67 5.07 13.82
C PHE A 218 7.58 4.34 14.64
N ASN A 219 6.43 4.02 14.06
CA ASN A 219 5.35 3.36 14.80
C ASN A 219 5.61 1.85 14.92
N ALA A 220 5.39 1.30 16.12
CA ALA A 220 5.68 -0.09 16.44
C ALA A 220 7.10 -0.53 16.03
N MET A 221 8.08 0.36 16.19
CA MET A 221 9.49 0.12 15.89
C MET A 221 10.37 0.48 17.07
N LYS A 222 11.48 -0.25 17.23
CA LYS A 222 12.54 0.12 18.17
C LYS A 222 13.16 1.45 17.74
N LEU A 223 13.11 2.42 18.66
CA LEU A 223 13.59 3.76 18.38
C LEU A 223 15.11 3.82 18.25
N LEU A 224 15.59 4.77 17.48
CA LEU A 224 17.01 5.06 17.30
C LEU A 224 17.61 5.56 18.61
N HIS A 225 18.75 4.98 19.00
CA HIS A 225 19.59 5.44 20.07
C HIS A 225 21.01 5.64 19.55
N GLN A 226 21.75 6.64 20.06
CA GLN A 226 23.09 7.02 19.60
C GLN A 226 24.10 5.86 19.55
N HIS A 227 23.95 4.84 20.40
CA HIS A 227 24.82 3.65 20.48
C HIS A 227 24.19 2.42 19.84
N PHE A 228 22.88 2.43 19.59
CA PHE A 228 22.10 1.30 19.07
C PHE A 228 21.09 1.82 18.06
N PRO A 229 21.48 2.00 16.78
CA PRO A 229 20.63 2.62 15.80
C PRO A 229 19.36 1.82 15.45
N ALA A 230 19.35 0.52 15.76
CA ALA A 230 18.21 -0.38 15.54
C ALA A 230 17.67 -0.35 14.10
N ILE A 231 16.46 -0.88 13.87
CA ILE A 231 15.79 -0.82 12.58
C ILE A 231 15.70 0.61 12.04
N MET A 232 15.45 1.58 12.91
CA MET A 232 15.33 2.99 12.51
C MET A 232 16.59 3.56 11.87
N GLY A 233 17.77 3.19 12.39
CA GLY A 233 19.04 3.59 11.80
C GLY A 233 19.22 3.05 10.39
N ALA A 234 18.91 1.77 10.17
CA ALA A 234 18.99 1.14 8.86
C ALA A 234 18.01 1.77 7.86
N VAL A 235 16.77 2.02 8.30
CA VAL A 235 15.74 2.65 7.45
C VAL A 235 16.16 4.06 7.01
N LEU A 236 16.62 4.90 7.95
CA LEU A 236 16.98 6.30 7.65
C LEU A 236 18.27 6.43 6.81
N GLU A 237 19.14 5.43 6.83
CA GLU A 237 20.39 5.42 6.05
C GLU A 237 20.22 4.80 4.66
N SER A 238 19.17 4.01 4.46
CA SER A 238 18.91 3.30 3.20
C SER A 238 18.08 4.12 2.21
N ASP A 239 18.01 3.64 0.97
CA ASP A 239 17.18 4.22 -0.10
C ASP A 239 15.78 3.58 -0.21
N ILE A 240 15.32 2.85 0.84
CA ILE A 240 13.97 2.27 0.82
C ILE A 240 12.92 3.33 1.09
N TYR A 241 11.70 3.08 0.64
CA TYR A 241 10.57 3.97 0.92
C TYR A 241 10.19 3.94 2.41
N CYS A 242 9.79 5.09 2.94
CA CYS A 242 9.27 5.24 4.29
C CYS A 242 7.79 5.58 4.24
N GLU A 243 6.94 4.71 4.78
CA GLU A 243 5.55 5.08 5.03
C GLU A 243 5.49 5.98 6.28
N ALA A 244 4.63 6.98 6.27
CA ALA A 244 4.40 7.87 7.39
C ALA A 244 2.91 7.98 7.70
N ILE A 245 2.58 7.93 8.99
CA ILE A 245 1.24 8.29 9.46
C ILE A 245 1.29 9.80 9.74
N CYS A 246 0.41 10.55 9.10
CA CYS A 246 0.42 12.02 9.11
C CYS A 246 -0.52 12.64 10.15
N ASP A 247 -0.74 11.99 11.29
CA ASP A 247 -1.56 12.47 12.41
C ASP A 247 -0.74 13.18 13.50
#